data_57b3d8c1e23b898604faaff981040e40
#
_entry.id   57b3d8c1e23b898604faaff981040e40
#
_cell.length_a   1.000
_cell.length_b   1.000
_cell.length_c   1.000
_cell.angle_alpha   90.00
_cell.angle_beta   90.00
_cell.angle_gamma   90.00
#
_symmetry.space_group_name_H-M   'P 1'
#
loop_
_entity.id
_entity.type
_entity.pdbx_description
1 polymer ?
#
loop_
_entity_poly.entity_id
_entity_poly.type
_entity_poly.pdbx_seq_one_letter_code
_entity_poly.pdbx_strand_id
1 'polypeptide(L)'
;MGKAILDPKEIPAKMDKDKIVNEPYTIDGEEYNITCVSMGNPHCVVFIKGDIDNLELDEIGPKFENDKLFPERVNTEFVKVLDDHTIKMRVWERGSGETWACGTGACAAAVAACENGFCNKGDDITVKLKGGDLVINYTDETVYMTGEAEKVFEGTVEV
;
A
#
# COMPACT_ATOMS: atom_id res chain seq x y z
N MET A 1 10.84 -8.39 -4.44
CA MET A 1 10.41 -6.97 -4.37
C MET A 1 11.40 -6.09 -3.60
N GLY A 2 12.40 -6.68 -3.02
CA GLY A 2 13.40 -5.99 -2.21
C GLY A 2 12.96 -5.83 -0.76
N LYS A 3 13.79 -5.15 0.02
CA LYS A 3 13.55 -4.90 1.44
C LYS A 3 12.59 -3.72 1.62
N ALA A 4 11.60 -3.90 2.49
CA ALA A 4 10.73 -2.79 2.89
C ALA A 4 11.50 -1.77 3.74
N ILE A 5 11.29 -0.50 3.49
CA ILE A 5 11.93 0.61 4.21
C ILE A 5 10.86 1.34 5.03
N LEU A 6 11.12 1.49 6.32
CA LEU A 6 10.20 2.12 7.27
C LEU A 6 10.74 3.45 7.83
N ASP A 7 11.97 3.83 7.49
CA ASP A 7 12.54 5.12 7.87
C ASP A 7 11.82 6.26 7.10
N PRO A 8 11.16 7.20 7.80
CA PRO A 8 10.46 8.31 7.18
C PRO A 8 11.32 9.16 6.24
N LYS A 9 12.63 9.25 6.49
CA LYS A 9 13.56 10.02 5.65
C LYS A 9 13.77 9.39 4.28
N GLU A 10 13.67 8.06 4.21
CA GLU A 10 13.85 7.30 2.97
C GLU A 10 12.52 7.03 2.24
N ILE A 11 11.36 7.34 2.87
CA ILE A 11 10.03 7.14 2.23
C ILE A 11 9.74 8.17 1.12
N PRO A 12 10.03 9.51 1.11
CA PRO A 12 10.26 10.51 2.12
C PRO A 12 8.95 11.05 2.73
N ALA A 13 8.89 11.06 4.05
CA ALA A 13 7.79 11.63 4.81
C ALA A 13 8.31 12.57 5.90
N LYS A 14 7.74 13.77 6.01
CA LYS A 14 8.19 14.82 6.94
C LYS A 14 7.60 14.63 8.33
N MET A 15 7.99 13.55 9.01
CA MET A 15 7.61 13.28 10.39
C MET A 15 8.86 12.88 11.18
N ASP A 16 9.08 13.53 12.33
CA ASP A 16 10.23 13.26 13.20
C ASP A 16 9.96 12.04 14.10
N LYS A 17 10.05 10.88 13.49
CA LYS A 17 9.84 9.55 14.08
C LYS A 17 10.84 8.57 13.49
N ASP A 18 11.14 7.48 14.20
CA ASP A 18 11.95 6.39 13.66
C ASP A 18 11.17 5.55 12.62
N LYS A 19 9.85 5.43 12.84
CA LYS A 19 8.89 4.79 11.93
C LYS A 19 7.55 5.50 12.04
N ILE A 20 6.77 5.46 10.97
CA ILE A 20 5.38 5.91 10.96
C ILE A 20 4.51 4.65 10.89
N VAL A 21 4.06 4.16 12.05
CA VAL A 21 3.23 2.96 12.17
C VAL A 21 2.04 3.27 13.08
N ASN A 22 0.83 3.17 12.54
CA ASN A 22 -0.42 3.48 13.23
C ASN A 22 -0.41 4.88 13.88
N GLU A 23 0.21 5.85 13.22
CA GLU A 23 0.33 7.22 13.74
C GLU A 23 -0.90 8.04 13.38
N PRO A 24 -1.52 8.73 14.35
CA PRO A 24 -2.59 9.66 14.06
C PRO A 24 -2.05 10.86 13.28
N TYR A 25 -2.68 11.15 12.15
CA TYR A 25 -2.34 12.29 11.32
C TYR A 25 -3.60 12.91 10.70
N THR A 26 -3.66 14.24 10.67
CA THR A 26 -4.80 14.97 10.13
C THR A 26 -4.54 15.32 8.66
N ILE A 27 -5.42 14.87 7.77
CA ILE A 27 -5.41 15.20 6.35
C ILE A 27 -6.73 15.90 6.02
N ASP A 28 -6.64 17.11 5.50
CA ASP A 28 -7.80 17.92 5.11
C ASP A 28 -8.87 18.03 6.23
N GLY A 29 -8.44 18.15 7.49
CA GLY A 29 -9.31 18.29 8.65
C GLY A 29 -9.86 16.99 9.24
N GLU A 30 -9.56 15.84 8.63
CA GLU A 30 -9.95 14.52 9.13
C GLU A 30 -8.73 13.76 9.68
N GLU A 31 -8.91 13.09 10.83
CA GLU A 31 -7.86 12.30 11.46
C GLU A 31 -7.88 10.86 10.94
N TYR A 32 -6.70 10.39 10.53
CA TYR A 32 -6.45 9.02 10.08
C TYR A 32 -5.29 8.43 10.86
N ASN A 33 -5.29 7.11 11.07
CA ASN A 33 -4.10 6.39 11.51
C ASN A 33 -3.36 5.91 10.28
N ILE A 34 -2.15 6.39 10.08
CA ILE A 34 -1.33 6.12 8.89
C ILE A 34 -0.15 5.22 9.22
N THR A 35 0.23 4.40 8.26
CA THR A 35 1.49 3.63 8.26
C THR A 35 2.21 3.88 6.94
N CYS A 36 3.46 4.33 7.02
CA CYS A 36 4.23 4.65 5.82
C CYS A 36 5.31 3.59 5.55
N VAL A 37 5.42 3.20 4.29
CA VAL A 37 6.36 2.18 3.81
C VAL A 37 6.94 2.63 2.47
N SER A 38 8.23 2.41 2.23
CA SER A 38 8.82 2.50 0.89
C SER A 38 9.16 1.09 0.38
N MET A 39 8.72 0.81 -0.84
CA MET A 39 9.11 -0.35 -1.64
C MET A 39 9.98 0.07 -2.84
N GLY A 40 10.77 1.16 -2.66
CA GLY A 40 11.47 1.89 -3.71
C GLY A 40 10.68 3.09 -4.23
N ASN A 41 9.42 3.19 -3.84
CA ASN A 41 8.51 4.32 -4.03
C ASN A 41 7.66 4.51 -2.76
N PRO A 42 7.17 5.74 -2.48
CA PRO A 42 6.48 6.04 -1.23
C PRO A 42 5.04 5.51 -1.20
N HIS A 43 4.66 4.88 -0.09
CA HIS A 43 3.33 4.39 0.19
C HIS A 43 2.83 4.86 1.56
N CYS A 44 1.56 5.27 1.62
CA CYS A 44 0.82 5.58 2.84
C CYS A 44 -0.35 4.61 2.96
N VAL A 45 -0.34 3.76 3.97
CA VAL A 45 -1.36 2.74 4.21
C VAL A 45 -2.31 3.19 5.29
N VAL A 46 -3.61 3.12 5.01
CA VAL A 46 -4.70 3.49 5.91
C VAL A 46 -5.65 2.31 6.10
N PHE A 47 -5.79 1.82 7.34
CA PHE A 47 -6.70 0.72 7.65
C PHE A 47 -8.12 1.23 7.88
N ILE A 48 -9.08 0.71 7.10
CA ILE A 48 -10.49 1.11 7.09
C ILE A 48 -11.32 0.07 7.85
N LYS A 49 -12.12 0.51 8.80
CA LYS A 49 -13.07 -0.35 9.54
C LYS A 49 -14.39 -0.56 8.81
N GLY A 50 -14.76 0.38 7.94
CA GLY A 50 -16.01 0.38 7.20
C GLY A 50 -15.99 -0.44 5.91
N ASP A 51 -16.89 -0.10 5.00
CA ASP A 51 -16.96 -0.69 3.66
C ASP A 51 -15.97 0.02 2.73
N ILE A 52 -14.92 -0.69 2.36
CA ILE A 52 -13.86 -0.18 1.48
C ILE A 52 -14.37 0.04 0.05
N ASP A 53 -15.38 -0.69 -0.39
CA ASP A 53 -15.91 -0.58 -1.76
C ASP A 53 -16.68 0.71 -1.97
N ASN A 54 -17.23 1.30 -0.91
CA ASN A 54 -17.98 2.55 -0.93
C ASN A 54 -17.10 3.81 -0.70
N LEU A 55 -15.78 3.67 -0.61
CA LEU A 55 -14.89 4.83 -0.52
C LEU A 55 -14.86 5.60 -1.84
N GLU A 56 -15.03 6.92 -1.75
CA GLU A 56 -14.89 7.83 -2.89
C GLU A 56 -13.41 8.24 -3.04
N LEU A 57 -12.61 7.36 -3.67
CA LEU A 57 -11.18 7.56 -3.79
C LEU A 57 -10.82 8.81 -4.61
N ASP A 58 -11.65 9.18 -5.57
CA ASP A 58 -11.46 10.39 -6.37
C ASP A 58 -11.53 11.67 -5.51
N GLU A 59 -12.20 11.61 -4.37
CA GLU A 59 -12.30 12.73 -3.44
C GLU A 59 -11.19 12.73 -2.38
N ILE A 60 -10.90 11.54 -1.79
CA ILE A 60 -9.94 11.44 -0.68
C ILE A 60 -8.50 11.21 -1.16
N GLY A 61 -8.30 10.51 -2.26
CA GLY A 61 -6.98 10.16 -2.78
C GLY A 61 -6.08 11.37 -3.06
N PRO A 62 -6.57 12.41 -3.78
CA PRO A 62 -5.79 13.61 -4.03
C PRO A 62 -5.35 14.36 -2.77
N LYS A 63 -6.13 14.27 -1.68
CA LYS A 63 -5.82 14.90 -0.40
C LYS A 63 -4.61 14.25 0.27
N PHE A 64 -4.51 12.92 0.19
CA PHE A 64 -3.33 12.18 0.65
C PHE A 64 -2.12 12.41 -0.27
N GLU A 65 -2.31 12.25 -1.58
CA GLU A 65 -1.25 12.38 -2.57
C GLU A 65 -0.50 13.70 -2.47
N ASN A 66 -1.22 14.80 -2.21
CA ASN A 66 -0.68 16.15 -2.21
C ASN A 66 -0.48 16.73 -0.80
N ASP A 67 -0.60 15.92 0.25
CA ASP A 67 -0.39 16.41 1.61
C ASP A 67 1.07 16.83 1.85
N LYS A 68 1.26 17.87 2.64
CA LYS A 68 2.57 18.43 3.00
C LYS A 68 3.51 17.45 3.70
N LEU A 69 2.97 16.35 4.26
CA LEU A 69 3.74 15.26 4.85
C LEU A 69 4.62 14.60 3.78
N PHE A 70 4.14 14.55 2.52
CA PHE A 70 4.78 13.85 1.42
C PHE A 70 5.30 14.82 0.35
N PRO A 71 6.54 15.33 0.49
CA PRO A 71 7.08 16.35 -0.43
C PRO A 71 7.25 15.87 -1.88
N GLU A 72 7.33 14.55 -2.10
CA GLU A 72 7.41 13.91 -3.42
C GLU A 72 6.09 13.27 -3.82
N ARG A 73 4.99 13.60 -3.14
CA ARG A 73 3.68 12.94 -3.23
C ARG A 73 3.77 11.46 -2.83
N VAL A 74 2.65 10.77 -2.78
CA VAL A 74 2.57 9.40 -2.24
C VAL A 74 1.51 8.58 -2.96
N ASN A 75 1.72 7.25 -3.04
CA ASN A 75 0.65 6.29 -3.32
C ASN A 75 -0.06 6.00 -2.00
N THR A 76 -1.38 5.91 -2.02
CA THR A 76 -2.16 5.66 -0.80
C THR A 76 -2.99 4.40 -0.96
N GLU A 77 -2.77 3.45 -0.06
CA GLU A 77 -3.48 2.19 0.03
C GLU A 77 -4.52 2.26 1.15
N PHE A 78 -5.80 2.19 0.78
CA PHE A 78 -6.91 2.00 1.73
C PHE A 78 -7.12 0.50 1.89
N VAL A 79 -7.02 0.01 3.11
CA VAL A 79 -6.92 -1.43 3.40
C VAL A 79 -7.97 -1.84 4.42
N LYS A 80 -8.67 -2.94 4.14
CA LYS A 80 -9.53 -3.64 5.07
C LYS A 80 -8.93 -4.99 5.43
N VAL A 81 -8.73 -5.23 6.71
CA VAL A 81 -8.32 -6.55 7.22
C VAL A 81 -9.54 -7.46 7.23
N LEU A 82 -9.45 -8.60 6.54
CA LEU A 82 -10.51 -9.61 6.50
C LEU A 82 -10.26 -10.71 7.54
N ASP A 83 -9.01 -11.17 7.63
CA ASP A 83 -8.50 -12.08 8.64
C ASP A 83 -6.98 -11.92 8.80
N ASP A 84 -6.32 -12.78 9.57
CA ASP A 84 -4.88 -12.71 9.84
C ASP A 84 -3.97 -13.09 8.65
N HIS A 85 -4.54 -13.55 7.54
CA HIS A 85 -3.85 -13.90 6.30
C HIS A 85 -4.44 -13.24 5.06
N THR A 86 -5.48 -12.41 5.21
CA THR A 86 -6.20 -11.83 4.07
C THR A 86 -6.53 -10.36 4.32
N ILE A 87 -6.11 -9.52 3.39
CA ILE A 87 -6.47 -8.10 3.35
C ILE A 87 -7.08 -7.75 1.99
N LYS A 88 -7.96 -6.77 1.98
CA LYS A 88 -8.52 -6.19 0.75
C LYS A 88 -8.06 -4.76 0.65
N MET A 89 -7.61 -4.32 -0.54
CA MET A 89 -7.18 -2.95 -0.73
C MET A 89 -7.73 -2.30 -1.99
N ARG A 90 -7.85 -0.99 -1.91
CA ARG A 90 -7.97 -0.08 -3.05
C ARG A 90 -6.84 0.93 -2.97
N VAL A 91 -6.33 1.38 -4.11
CA VAL A 91 -5.16 2.23 -4.19
C VAL A 91 -5.44 3.48 -5.01
N TRP A 92 -4.95 4.60 -4.50
CA TRP A 92 -4.77 5.84 -5.25
C TRP A 92 -3.29 6.01 -5.57
N GLU A 93 -2.94 5.82 -6.84
CA GLU A 93 -1.54 5.91 -7.27
C GLU A 93 -1.14 7.36 -7.59
N ARG A 94 0.06 7.70 -7.15
CA ARG A 94 0.70 8.99 -7.40
C ARG A 94 0.76 9.32 -8.90
N GLY A 95 0.01 10.33 -9.32
CA GLY A 95 -0.04 10.78 -10.70
C GLY A 95 -0.94 9.99 -11.64
N SER A 96 -1.59 8.91 -11.16
CA SER A 96 -2.43 8.04 -12.01
C SER A 96 -3.86 7.91 -11.51
N GLY A 97 -4.14 8.24 -10.24
CA GLY A 97 -5.44 8.06 -9.65
C GLY A 97 -5.72 6.62 -9.20
N GLU A 98 -6.99 6.24 -9.06
CA GLU A 98 -7.34 4.88 -8.70
C GLU A 98 -7.00 3.90 -9.84
N THR A 99 -6.25 2.85 -9.51
CA THR A 99 -5.89 1.77 -10.43
C THR A 99 -6.43 0.42 -9.95
N TRP A 100 -6.47 -0.56 -10.84
CA TRP A 100 -6.99 -1.89 -10.51
C TRP A 100 -6.00 -2.75 -9.73
N ALA A 101 -4.70 -2.48 -9.88
CA ALA A 101 -3.64 -3.19 -9.19
C ALA A 101 -2.37 -2.33 -9.10
N CYS A 102 -1.72 -2.40 -7.95
CA CYS A 102 -0.39 -1.84 -7.70
C CYS A 102 0.43 -2.87 -6.94
N GLY A 103 1.43 -3.46 -7.59
CA GLY A 103 2.25 -4.52 -6.99
C GLY A 103 3.05 -4.04 -5.77
N THR A 104 3.70 -2.87 -5.87
CA THR A 104 4.42 -2.26 -4.73
C THR A 104 3.48 -1.82 -3.63
N GLY A 105 2.27 -1.35 -3.97
CA GLY A 105 1.21 -1.02 -3.03
C GLY A 105 0.71 -2.24 -2.26
N ALA A 106 0.52 -3.39 -2.94
CA ALA A 106 0.16 -4.64 -2.27
C ALA A 106 1.25 -5.10 -1.29
N CYS A 107 2.52 -4.97 -1.67
CA CYS A 107 3.64 -5.24 -0.78
C CYS A 107 3.63 -4.29 0.44
N ALA A 108 3.46 -2.99 0.23
CA ALA A 108 3.40 -2.01 1.31
C ALA A 108 2.22 -2.25 2.25
N ALA A 109 1.05 -2.62 1.71
CA ALA A 109 -0.14 -2.96 2.50
C ALA A 109 0.09 -4.19 3.40
N ALA A 110 0.71 -5.25 2.87
CA ALA A 110 1.05 -6.45 3.64
C ALA A 110 2.10 -6.16 4.73
N VAL A 111 3.15 -5.38 4.39
CA VAL A 111 4.15 -4.92 5.37
C VAL A 111 3.48 -4.12 6.49
N ALA A 112 2.62 -3.15 6.13
CA ALA A 112 1.89 -2.35 7.10
C ALA A 112 0.96 -3.22 7.98
N ALA A 113 0.30 -4.24 7.42
CA ALA A 113 -0.53 -5.16 8.18
C ALA A 113 0.29 -5.94 9.23
N CYS A 114 1.50 -6.38 8.88
CA CYS A 114 2.40 -7.03 9.83
C CYS A 114 2.91 -6.06 10.91
N GLU A 115 3.36 -4.86 10.52
CA GLU A 115 3.87 -3.87 11.49
C GLU A 115 2.78 -3.39 12.46
N ASN A 116 1.49 -3.42 12.06
CA ASN A 116 0.34 -3.15 12.94
C ASN A 116 -0.16 -4.37 13.73
N GLY A 117 0.42 -5.55 13.52
CA GLY A 117 0.03 -6.77 14.23
C GLY A 117 -1.28 -7.41 13.74
N PHE A 118 -1.77 -7.05 12.56
CA PHE A 118 -2.94 -7.67 11.94
C PHE A 118 -2.61 -8.99 11.24
N CYS A 119 -1.40 -9.11 10.73
CA CYS A 119 -0.84 -10.31 10.10
C CYS A 119 0.52 -10.62 10.70
N ASN A 120 1.05 -11.82 10.47
CA ASN A 120 2.36 -12.20 10.97
C ASN A 120 3.41 -12.11 9.86
N LYS A 121 4.58 -11.59 10.23
CA LYS A 121 5.76 -11.62 9.37
C LYS A 121 6.19 -13.07 9.09
N GLY A 122 6.47 -13.37 7.83
CA GLY A 122 6.85 -14.71 7.37
C GLY A 122 5.67 -15.54 6.85
N ASP A 123 4.43 -15.16 7.15
CA ASP A 123 3.25 -15.81 6.60
C ASP A 123 2.91 -15.29 5.20
N ASP A 124 2.25 -16.13 4.41
CA ASP A 124 1.67 -15.72 3.13
C ASP A 124 0.39 -14.94 3.36
N ILE A 125 0.35 -13.72 2.88
CA ILE A 125 -0.79 -12.80 3.00
C ILE A 125 -1.42 -12.61 1.63
N THR A 126 -2.70 -12.96 1.51
CA THR A 126 -3.48 -12.69 0.30
C THR A 126 -3.95 -11.23 0.31
N VAL A 127 -3.55 -10.47 -0.69
CA VAL A 127 -3.99 -9.10 -0.94
C VAL A 127 -4.99 -9.10 -2.08
N LYS A 128 -6.26 -8.84 -1.75
CA LYS A 128 -7.36 -8.76 -2.73
C LYS A 128 -7.41 -7.36 -3.35
N LEU A 129 -7.23 -7.30 -4.66
CA LEU A 129 -7.27 -6.08 -5.48
C LEU A 129 -8.45 -6.12 -6.45
N LYS A 130 -8.83 -4.98 -7.03
CA LYS A 130 -9.83 -4.96 -8.12
C LYS A 130 -9.40 -5.80 -9.32
N GLY A 131 -8.10 -5.86 -9.63
CA GLY A 131 -7.53 -6.57 -10.76
C GLY A 131 -7.20 -8.04 -10.52
N GLY A 132 -7.39 -8.55 -9.31
CA GLY A 132 -7.06 -9.93 -8.91
C GLY A 132 -6.29 -10.01 -7.60
N ASP A 133 -6.00 -11.21 -7.16
CA ASP A 133 -5.33 -11.45 -5.89
C ASP A 133 -3.81 -11.58 -6.08
N LEU A 134 -3.06 -11.04 -5.13
CA LEU A 134 -1.61 -11.24 -5.00
C LEU A 134 -1.31 -11.89 -3.65
N VAL A 135 -0.30 -12.74 -3.61
CA VAL A 135 0.21 -13.30 -2.36
C VAL A 135 1.53 -12.63 -2.03
N ILE A 136 1.58 -12.04 -0.84
CA ILE A 136 2.76 -11.33 -0.35
C ILE A 136 3.31 -12.04 0.89
N ASN A 137 4.62 -12.25 0.92
CA ASN A 137 5.32 -12.75 2.08
C ASN A 137 6.39 -11.74 2.50
N TYR A 138 6.22 -11.18 3.71
CA TYR A 138 7.13 -10.17 4.26
C TYR A 138 8.09 -10.82 5.25
N THR A 139 9.38 -10.73 4.98
CA THR A 139 10.47 -11.22 5.85
C THR A 139 11.40 -10.07 6.27
N ASP A 140 12.35 -10.34 7.17
CA ASP A 140 13.35 -9.36 7.57
C ASP A 140 14.34 -9.00 6.44
N GLU A 141 14.48 -9.88 5.45
CA GLU A 141 15.44 -9.72 4.36
C GLU A 141 14.80 -9.10 3.12
N THR A 142 13.58 -9.51 2.80
CA THR A 142 12.92 -9.10 1.55
C THR A 142 11.40 -9.30 1.62
N VAL A 143 10.71 -8.70 0.67
CA VAL A 143 9.29 -8.94 0.40
C VAL A 143 9.16 -9.75 -0.88
N TYR A 144 8.50 -10.89 -0.80
CA TYR A 144 8.15 -11.72 -1.96
C TYR A 144 6.73 -11.38 -2.42
N MET A 145 6.53 -11.35 -3.73
CA MET A 145 5.23 -11.18 -4.36
C MET A 145 5.00 -12.31 -5.37
N THR A 146 3.89 -12.99 -5.23
CA THR A 146 3.44 -14.05 -6.13
C THR A 146 2.09 -13.66 -6.73
N GLY A 147 1.95 -13.81 -8.04
CA GLY A 147 0.72 -13.54 -8.77
C GLY A 147 0.59 -14.48 -9.96
N GLU A 148 -0.62 -14.60 -10.49
CA GLU A 148 -0.89 -15.35 -11.70
C GLU A 148 -0.37 -14.61 -12.94
N ALA A 149 -0.01 -15.36 -13.97
CA ALA A 149 0.38 -14.84 -15.28
C ALA A 149 -0.38 -15.59 -16.37
N GLU A 150 -1.34 -14.91 -16.99
CA GLU A 150 -2.09 -15.44 -18.13
C GLU A 150 -1.58 -14.87 -19.45
N LYS A 151 -1.44 -15.73 -20.46
CA LYS A 151 -1.10 -15.32 -21.82
C LYS A 151 -2.33 -14.68 -22.47
N VAL A 152 -2.26 -13.38 -22.69
CA VAL A 152 -3.38 -12.59 -23.25
C VAL A 152 -3.34 -12.58 -24.78
N PHE A 153 -2.15 -12.51 -25.38
CA PHE A 153 -1.95 -12.59 -26.83
C PHE A 153 -0.52 -13.05 -27.15
N GLU A 154 -0.31 -13.42 -28.41
CA GLU A 154 1.00 -13.69 -29.01
C GLU A 154 1.13 -12.91 -30.31
N GLY A 155 2.28 -12.33 -30.59
CA GLY A 155 2.54 -11.54 -31.77
C GLY A 155 3.99 -11.55 -32.19
N THR A 156 4.27 -11.08 -33.40
CA THR A 156 5.62 -10.90 -33.95
C THR A 156 5.84 -9.44 -34.22
N VAL A 157 7.05 -8.93 -33.93
CA VAL A 157 7.48 -7.59 -34.28
C VAL A 157 8.74 -7.67 -35.14
N GLU A 158 8.78 -6.90 -36.22
CA GLU A 158 9.99 -6.72 -37.03
C GLU A 158 10.82 -5.59 -36.41
N VAL A 159 12.11 -5.83 -36.19
CA VAL A 159 13.11 -4.89 -35.64
C VAL A 159 14.15 -4.53 -36.69
#